data_cc521894bb1e516f8ea52725ffd67433
#
_entry.id   cc521894bb1e516f8ea52725ffd67433
#
_cell.length_a   1.000
_cell.length_b   1.000
_cell.length_c   1.000
_cell.angle_alpha   90.00
_cell.angle_beta   90.00
_cell.angle_gamma   90.00
#
_symmetry.space_group_name_H-M   'P 1'
#
loop_
_entity.id
_entity.type
_entity.pdbx_description
1 polymer ?
#
loop_
_entity_poly.entity_id
_entity_poly.type
_entity_poly.pdbx_seq_one_letter_code
_entity_poly.pdbx_strand_id
1 'polypeptide(L)'
;MADTDLLFPADDSTHTKPAKGPVLPANLEAEAAFLGAVLIDNKVIEELTTPLMAEHFHEPVHQRIYERVLRLLDRNSVATPVTLKPYFESDEALKQLGGTTYLAQLTADGQGLLHPRELADQIYDLALLRELVSVGRSLVEGALDTSDEVEPLRKIEQAEAD
;
A
#
# COMPACT_ATOMS: atom_id res chain seq x y z
N MET A 1 -25.40 -37.87 -52.77
CA MET A 1 -24.57 -38.28 -51.61
C MET A 1 -23.72 -37.11 -51.21
N ALA A 2 -24.18 -36.36 -50.25
CA ALA A 2 -23.44 -35.21 -49.72
C ALA A 2 -22.90 -35.61 -48.34
N ASP A 3 -21.59 -35.87 -48.27
CA ASP A 3 -20.87 -35.95 -47.00
C ASP A 3 -20.72 -34.56 -46.45
N THR A 4 -21.55 -34.24 -45.49
CA THR A 4 -21.44 -33.03 -44.72
C THR A 4 -20.50 -33.31 -43.55
N ASP A 5 -19.22 -33.20 -43.81
CA ASP A 5 -18.21 -33.23 -42.77
C ASP A 5 -18.25 -31.88 -42.05
N LEU A 6 -19.06 -31.81 -41.02
CA LEU A 6 -19.08 -30.68 -40.10
C LEU A 6 -17.86 -30.80 -39.18
N LEU A 7 -16.72 -30.28 -39.67
CA LEU A 7 -15.57 -29.98 -38.85
C LEU A 7 -15.94 -28.85 -37.88
N PHE A 8 -16.26 -29.21 -36.64
CA PHE A 8 -16.19 -28.29 -35.54
C PHE A 8 -14.71 -27.96 -35.31
N PRO A 9 -14.30 -26.68 -35.38
CA PRO A 9 -12.97 -26.32 -35.00
C PRO A 9 -12.78 -26.71 -33.53
N ALA A 10 -11.69 -27.44 -33.28
CA ALA A 10 -11.28 -27.79 -31.94
C ALA A 10 -11.30 -26.52 -31.06
N ASP A 11 -12.04 -26.60 -29.99
CA ASP A 11 -12.10 -25.63 -28.94
C ASP A 11 -10.68 -25.31 -28.49
N ASP A 12 -10.21 -24.16 -28.88
CA ASP A 12 -8.97 -23.58 -28.38
C ASP A 12 -9.20 -23.30 -26.89
N SER A 13 -8.75 -24.27 -26.10
CA SER A 13 -8.77 -24.16 -24.65
C SER A 13 -8.02 -22.89 -24.27
N THR A 14 -8.78 -21.83 -24.19
CA THR A 14 -8.36 -20.58 -23.57
C THR A 14 -7.85 -20.95 -22.18
N HIS A 15 -6.53 -21.02 -22.05
CA HIS A 15 -5.86 -20.93 -20.77
C HIS A 15 -6.28 -19.60 -20.15
N THR A 16 -7.39 -19.59 -19.45
CA THR A 16 -7.75 -18.52 -18.55
C THR A 16 -6.65 -18.45 -17.51
N LYS A 17 -5.72 -17.54 -17.76
CA LYS A 17 -4.75 -17.09 -16.78
C LYS A 17 -5.55 -16.83 -15.49
N PRO A 18 -5.15 -17.39 -14.32
CA PRO A 18 -5.90 -17.15 -13.10
C PRO A 18 -6.05 -15.66 -12.94
N ALA A 19 -7.28 -15.19 -12.84
CA ALA A 19 -7.58 -13.78 -12.65
C ALA A 19 -6.81 -13.33 -11.40
N LYS A 20 -5.78 -12.52 -11.58
CA LYS A 20 -5.13 -11.82 -10.47
C LYS A 20 -6.25 -11.08 -9.76
N GLY A 21 -6.43 -11.33 -8.46
CA GLY A 21 -7.40 -10.61 -7.66
C GLY A 21 -7.26 -9.10 -7.88
N PRO A 22 -8.30 -8.30 -7.57
CA PRO A 22 -8.27 -6.87 -7.80
C PRO A 22 -7.03 -6.27 -7.15
N VAL A 23 -6.28 -5.47 -7.94
CA VAL A 23 -5.10 -4.75 -7.45
C VAL A 23 -5.57 -3.71 -6.44
N LEU A 24 -4.98 -3.72 -5.25
CA LEU A 24 -5.30 -2.74 -4.22
C LEU A 24 -4.87 -1.32 -4.65
N PRO A 25 -5.67 -0.29 -4.34
CA PRO A 25 -5.31 1.09 -4.63
C PRO A 25 -3.98 1.48 -3.95
N ALA A 26 -2.99 1.85 -4.72
CA ALA A 26 -1.68 2.28 -4.24
C ALA A 26 -0.98 3.19 -5.26
N ASN A 27 -0.12 4.07 -4.77
CA ASN A 27 0.78 4.87 -5.59
C ASN A 27 2.17 4.89 -4.93
N LEU A 28 3.02 3.93 -5.33
CA LEU A 28 4.36 3.77 -4.73
C LEU A 28 5.29 4.92 -5.07
N GLU A 29 5.09 5.57 -6.23
CA GLU A 29 5.86 6.76 -6.61
C GLU A 29 5.52 7.94 -5.69
N ALA A 30 4.25 8.14 -5.35
CA ALA A 30 3.83 9.17 -4.41
C ALA A 30 4.40 8.91 -3.02
N GLU A 31 4.41 7.65 -2.57
CA GLU A 31 5.01 7.26 -1.30
C GLU A 31 6.52 7.55 -1.26
N ALA A 32 7.25 7.11 -2.29
CA ALA A 32 8.69 7.35 -2.41
C ALA A 32 9.01 8.85 -2.45
N ALA A 33 8.26 9.60 -3.24
CA ALA A 33 8.43 11.04 -3.40
C ALA A 33 8.16 11.80 -2.10
N PHE A 34 7.09 11.43 -1.37
CA PHE A 34 6.78 12.01 -0.07
C PHE A 34 7.89 11.73 0.95
N LEU A 35 8.35 10.48 1.06
CA LEU A 35 9.46 10.11 1.94
C LEU A 35 10.74 10.88 1.58
N GLY A 36 11.01 11.02 0.29
CA GLY A 36 12.13 11.83 -0.18
C GLY A 36 12.05 13.29 0.27
N ALA A 37 10.88 13.91 0.15
CA ALA A 37 10.65 15.27 0.62
C ALA A 37 10.86 15.40 2.14
N VAL A 38 10.36 14.44 2.92
CA VAL A 38 10.54 14.39 4.37
C VAL A 38 12.02 14.23 4.76
N LEU A 39 12.79 13.41 4.04
CA LEU A 39 14.22 13.19 4.32
C LEU A 39 15.08 14.40 3.91
N ILE A 40 14.60 15.26 3.01
CA ILE A 40 15.23 16.53 2.65
C ILE A 40 14.91 17.60 3.70
N ASP A 41 13.65 17.73 4.08
CA ASP A 41 13.17 18.69 5.10
C ASP A 41 12.16 18.01 6.03
N ASN A 42 12.58 17.73 7.25
CA ASN A 42 11.73 17.08 8.24
C ASN A 42 10.53 17.94 8.69
N LYS A 43 10.58 19.27 8.48
CA LYS A 43 9.45 20.15 8.79
C LYS A 43 8.20 19.87 8.00
N VAL A 44 8.34 19.20 6.86
CA VAL A 44 7.19 18.71 6.06
C VAL A 44 6.18 17.98 6.93
N ILE A 45 6.63 17.18 7.91
CA ILE A 45 5.73 16.42 8.81
C ILE A 45 4.94 17.35 9.73
N GLU A 46 5.55 18.41 10.24
CA GLU A 46 4.91 19.38 11.13
C GLU A 46 3.83 20.19 10.40
N GLU A 47 3.97 20.34 9.10
CA GLU A 47 3.05 21.07 8.24
C GLU A 47 1.87 20.25 7.72
N LEU A 48 1.84 18.93 7.97
CA LEU A 48 0.74 18.08 7.54
C LEU A 48 -0.54 18.39 8.31
N THR A 49 -1.63 18.52 7.58
CA THR A 49 -2.98 18.58 8.13
C THR A 49 -3.64 17.20 8.19
N THR A 50 -3.19 16.29 7.34
CA THR A 50 -3.65 14.91 7.24
C THR A 50 -2.98 14.06 8.31
N PRO A 51 -3.72 13.23 9.07
CA PRO A 51 -3.16 12.37 10.11
C PRO A 51 -2.47 11.14 9.49
N LEU A 52 -1.38 11.38 8.75
CA LEU A 52 -0.65 10.33 8.05
C LEU A 52 0.17 9.50 9.05
N MET A 53 -0.09 8.19 9.06
CA MET A 53 0.60 7.20 9.88
C MET A 53 1.38 6.21 9.00
N ALA A 54 2.30 5.46 9.57
CA ALA A 54 3.12 4.49 8.84
C ALA A 54 2.27 3.41 8.14
N GLU A 55 1.20 2.96 8.76
CA GLU A 55 0.26 1.98 8.23
C GLU A 55 -0.49 2.43 6.96
N HIS A 56 -0.53 3.73 6.69
CA HIS A 56 -1.16 4.27 5.48
C HIS A 56 -0.31 4.07 4.22
N PHE A 57 0.96 3.75 4.35
CA PHE A 57 1.81 3.38 3.21
C PHE A 57 1.50 1.95 2.76
N HIS A 58 1.46 1.73 1.46
CA HIS A 58 1.22 0.40 0.90
C HIS A 58 2.49 -0.47 0.88
N GLU A 59 3.63 0.14 0.54
CA GLU A 59 4.92 -0.55 0.51
C GLU A 59 5.45 -0.78 1.93
N PRO A 60 5.66 -2.04 2.36
CA PRO A 60 6.13 -2.33 3.72
C PRO A 60 7.46 -1.67 4.08
N VAL A 61 8.35 -1.47 3.12
CA VAL A 61 9.61 -0.76 3.34
C VAL A 61 9.35 0.72 3.65
N HIS A 62 8.43 1.35 2.93
CA HIS A 62 8.03 2.74 3.17
C HIS A 62 7.39 2.92 4.55
N GLN A 63 6.54 1.98 4.99
CA GLN A 63 5.97 1.97 6.34
C GLN A 63 7.07 2.03 7.40
N ARG A 64 8.08 1.14 7.30
CA ARG A 64 9.18 1.07 8.27
C ARG A 64 10.08 2.31 8.22
N ILE A 65 10.33 2.86 7.02
CA ILE A 65 11.10 4.10 6.88
C ILE A 65 10.37 5.23 7.58
N TYR A 66 9.07 5.42 7.31
CA TYR A 66 8.28 6.49 7.90
C TYR A 66 8.15 6.34 9.42
N GLU A 67 7.90 5.14 9.92
CA GLU A 67 7.88 4.85 11.36
C GLU A 67 9.21 5.22 12.02
N ARG A 68 10.33 4.90 11.39
CA ARG A 68 11.66 5.24 11.92
C ARG A 68 11.90 6.74 11.88
N VAL A 69 11.46 7.42 10.85
CA VAL A 69 11.50 8.90 10.76
C VAL A 69 10.77 9.52 11.95
N LEU A 70 9.51 9.13 12.18
CA LEU A 70 8.71 9.64 13.30
C LEU A 70 9.39 9.42 14.64
N ARG A 71 9.95 8.22 14.88
CA ARG A 71 10.69 7.91 16.12
C ARG A 71 11.95 8.74 16.31
N LEU A 72 12.64 9.13 15.25
CA LEU A 72 13.80 10.03 15.34
C LEU A 72 13.36 11.44 15.71
N LEU A 73 12.29 11.94 15.06
CA LEU A 73 11.75 13.26 15.32
C LEU A 73 11.21 13.38 16.76
N ASP A 74 10.54 12.36 17.28
CA ASP A 74 10.06 12.30 18.66
C ASP A 74 11.20 12.43 19.70
N ARG A 75 12.42 12.03 19.30
CA ARG A 75 13.63 12.18 20.11
C ARG A 75 14.40 13.47 19.82
N ASN A 76 13.79 14.41 19.10
CA ASN A 76 14.45 15.63 18.63
C ASN A 76 15.72 15.36 17.79
N SER A 77 15.74 14.25 17.07
CA SER A 77 16.82 13.88 16.17
C SER A 77 16.40 14.10 14.73
N VAL A 78 17.37 14.46 13.87
CA VAL A 78 17.09 14.67 12.44
C VAL A 78 17.02 13.33 11.70
N ALA A 79 16.01 13.17 10.88
CA ALA A 79 15.83 12.02 9.99
C ALA A 79 16.41 12.33 8.60
N THR A 80 17.50 11.67 8.26
CA THR A 80 18.19 11.78 6.98
C THR A 80 18.57 10.36 6.49
N PRO A 81 18.92 10.17 5.22
CA PRO A 81 19.44 8.88 4.76
C PRO A 81 20.62 8.36 5.60
N VAL A 82 21.48 9.26 6.09
CA VAL A 82 22.65 8.89 6.90
C VAL A 82 22.23 8.42 8.29
N THR A 83 21.30 9.12 8.95
CA THR A 83 20.84 8.75 10.30
C THR A 83 19.96 7.50 10.29
N LEU A 84 19.29 7.22 9.17
CA LEU A 84 18.47 6.02 8.98
C LEU A 84 19.29 4.78 8.64
N LYS A 85 20.43 4.94 7.98
CA LYS A 85 21.26 3.83 7.47
C LYS A 85 21.51 2.71 8.48
N PRO A 86 21.91 2.96 9.73
CA PRO A 86 22.21 1.89 10.70
C PRO A 86 21.00 1.00 11.01
N TYR A 87 19.78 1.52 10.88
CA TYR A 87 18.57 0.78 11.18
C TYR A 87 18.13 -0.16 10.06
N PHE A 88 18.67 0.03 8.85
CA PHE A 88 18.28 -0.69 7.66
C PHE A 88 19.39 -1.53 7.02
N GLU A 89 20.59 -1.56 7.59
CA GLU A 89 21.72 -2.34 7.04
C GLU A 89 21.44 -3.84 6.95
N SER A 90 20.64 -4.38 7.86
CA SER A 90 20.25 -5.80 7.89
C SER A 90 18.83 -6.05 7.36
N ASP A 91 18.14 -5.03 6.88
CA ASP A 91 16.75 -5.17 6.36
C ASP A 91 16.76 -5.86 5.00
N GLU A 92 16.23 -7.10 4.94
CA GLU A 92 16.24 -7.90 3.72
C GLU A 92 15.32 -7.32 2.63
N ALA A 93 14.20 -6.71 3.00
CA ALA A 93 13.31 -6.10 2.02
C ALA A 93 13.92 -4.84 1.41
N LEU A 94 14.64 -4.03 2.22
CA LEU A 94 15.37 -2.89 1.70
C LEU A 94 16.51 -3.33 0.77
N LYS A 95 17.19 -4.44 1.07
CA LYS A 95 18.24 -5.01 0.21
C LYS A 95 17.71 -5.34 -1.19
N GLN A 96 16.47 -5.82 -1.30
CA GLN A 96 15.82 -6.09 -2.59
C GLN A 96 15.56 -4.82 -3.41
N LEU A 97 15.43 -3.66 -2.76
CA LEU A 97 15.26 -2.36 -3.40
C LEU A 97 16.60 -1.63 -3.67
N GLY A 98 17.74 -2.27 -3.41
CA GLY A 98 19.06 -1.69 -3.60
C GLY A 98 19.80 -1.33 -2.31
N GLY A 99 19.29 -1.79 -1.16
CA GLY A 99 19.90 -1.59 0.15
C GLY A 99 19.82 -0.13 0.61
N THR A 100 20.80 0.28 1.42
CA THR A 100 20.83 1.64 1.98
C THR A 100 20.97 2.75 0.92
N THR A 101 21.39 2.41 -0.30
CA THR A 101 21.41 3.33 -1.45
C THR A 101 20.00 3.80 -1.81
N TYR A 102 18.99 2.97 -1.57
CA TYR A 102 17.58 3.33 -1.78
C TYR A 102 17.17 4.55 -0.93
N LEU A 103 17.66 4.68 0.29
CA LEU A 103 17.39 5.85 1.13
C LEU A 103 17.92 7.15 0.51
N ALA A 104 19.08 7.10 -0.14
CA ALA A 104 19.62 8.25 -0.87
C ALA A 104 18.81 8.52 -2.17
N GLN A 105 18.33 7.48 -2.84
CA GLN A 105 17.51 7.62 -4.03
C GLN A 105 16.17 8.28 -3.72
N LEU A 106 15.54 7.98 -2.59
CA LEU A 106 14.31 8.66 -2.15
C LEU A 106 14.49 10.17 -2.10
N THR A 107 15.65 10.65 -1.64
CA THR A 107 15.91 12.11 -1.61
C THR A 107 16.08 12.70 -3.01
N ALA A 108 16.61 11.94 -3.96
CA ALA A 108 16.69 12.37 -5.36
C ALA A 108 15.29 12.47 -5.99
N ASP A 109 14.42 11.51 -5.69
CA ASP A 109 13.04 11.48 -6.17
C ASP A 109 12.18 12.59 -5.52
N GLY A 110 12.48 12.96 -4.28
CA GLY A 110 11.82 14.04 -3.55
C GLY A 110 12.24 15.46 -3.96
N GLN A 111 13.31 15.60 -4.75
CA GLN A 111 13.77 16.91 -5.23
C GLN A 111 12.79 17.48 -6.27
N GLY A 112 12.38 18.72 -6.05
CA GLY A 112 11.53 19.45 -7.00
C GLY A 112 10.03 19.23 -6.81
N LEU A 113 9.61 18.46 -5.80
CA LEU A 113 8.21 18.30 -5.46
C LEU A 113 7.73 19.50 -4.65
N LEU A 114 6.89 20.30 -5.28
CA LEU A 114 6.39 21.53 -4.70
C LEU A 114 5.28 21.35 -3.66
N HIS A 115 4.70 20.12 -3.53
CA HIS A 115 3.48 19.88 -2.74
C HIS A 115 3.51 18.56 -1.96
N PRO A 116 4.38 18.41 -0.95
CA PRO A 116 4.40 17.18 -0.15
C PRO A 116 3.09 16.92 0.61
N ARG A 117 2.30 17.97 0.89
CA ARG A 117 0.96 17.83 1.50
C ARG A 117 0.00 17.06 0.58
N GLU A 118 -0.01 17.40 -0.71
CA GLU A 118 -0.86 16.71 -1.69
C GLU A 118 -0.50 15.23 -1.83
N LEU A 119 0.79 14.91 -1.72
CA LEU A 119 1.25 13.52 -1.69
C LEU A 119 0.77 12.79 -0.43
N ALA A 120 0.86 13.44 0.73
CA ALA A 120 0.35 12.89 1.99
C ALA A 120 -1.16 12.63 1.93
N ASP A 121 -1.92 13.58 1.39
CA ASP A 121 -3.36 13.44 1.19
C ASP A 121 -3.68 12.26 0.27
N GLN A 122 -2.96 12.13 -0.84
CA GLN A 122 -3.13 11.02 -1.77
C GLN A 122 -2.81 9.66 -1.13
N ILE A 123 -1.72 9.55 -0.36
CA ILE A 123 -1.35 8.32 0.35
C ILE A 123 -2.45 7.93 1.34
N TYR A 124 -2.96 8.91 2.08
CA TYR A 124 -4.03 8.72 3.05
C TYR A 124 -5.33 8.26 2.39
N ASP A 125 -5.77 8.93 1.33
CA ASP A 125 -6.98 8.59 0.59
C ASP A 125 -6.92 7.17 0.01
N LEU A 126 -5.76 6.78 -0.56
CA LEU A 126 -5.55 5.42 -1.05
C LEU A 126 -5.55 4.39 0.08
N ALA A 127 -5.06 4.74 1.27
CA ALA A 127 -5.16 3.88 2.45
C ALA A 127 -6.62 3.66 2.88
N LEU A 128 -7.43 4.71 2.92
CA LEU A 128 -8.86 4.61 3.22
C LEU A 128 -9.60 3.73 2.19
N LEU A 129 -9.25 3.82 0.92
CA LEU A 129 -9.82 2.94 -0.11
C LEU A 129 -9.44 1.47 0.11
N ARG A 130 -8.20 1.19 0.53
CA ARG A 130 -7.77 -0.18 0.88
C ARG A 130 -8.52 -0.71 2.10
N GLU A 131 -8.75 0.12 3.10
CA GLU A 131 -9.53 -0.24 4.28
C GLU A 131 -10.98 -0.55 3.88
N LEU A 132 -11.59 0.27 3.04
CA LEU A 132 -12.93 0.02 2.51
C LEU A 132 -13.01 -1.31 1.75
N VAL A 133 -12.01 -1.65 0.94
CA VAL A 133 -11.90 -2.95 0.26
C VAL A 133 -11.81 -4.09 1.29
N SER A 134 -11.04 -3.91 2.36
CA SER A 134 -10.89 -4.91 3.43
C SER A 134 -12.22 -5.17 4.14
N VAL A 135 -12.92 -4.10 4.53
CA VAL A 135 -14.26 -4.19 5.14
C VAL A 135 -15.24 -4.89 4.21
N GLY A 136 -15.25 -4.51 2.92
CA GLY A 136 -16.12 -5.15 1.92
C GLY A 136 -15.86 -6.65 1.75
N ARG A 137 -14.59 -7.06 1.76
CA ARG A 137 -14.21 -8.48 1.72
C ARG A 137 -14.68 -9.23 2.96
N SER A 138 -14.46 -8.65 4.15
CA SER A 138 -14.90 -9.26 5.41
C SER A 138 -16.42 -9.42 5.47
N LEU A 139 -17.17 -8.45 4.93
CA LEU A 139 -18.62 -8.55 4.80
C LEU A 139 -19.05 -9.72 3.90
N VAL A 140 -18.42 -9.84 2.74
CA VAL A 140 -18.73 -10.93 1.79
C VAL A 140 -18.37 -12.29 2.40
N GLU A 141 -17.18 -12.42 2.97
CA GLU A 141 -16.70 -13.66 3.61
C GLU A 141 -17.60 -14.05 4.78
N GLY A 142 -17.96 -13.10 5.65
CA GLY A 142 -18.88 -13.34 6.76
C GLY A 142 -20.27 -13.75 6.31
N ALA A 143 -20.77 -13.22 5.18
CA ALA A 143 -22.07 -13.61 4.63
C ALA A 143 -22.04 -15.00 3.98
N LEU A 144 -20.89 -15.41 3.43
CA LEU A 144 -20.70 -16.73 2.81
C LEU A 144 -20.43 -17.83 3.86
N ASP A 145 -19.96 -17.46 5.05
CA ASP A 145 -19.72 -18.42 6.13
C ASP A 145 -21.03 -18.86 6.76
N THR A 146 -21.43 -20.10 6.46
CA THR A 146 -22.62 -20.77 6.98
C THR A 146 -22.31 -21.88 7.94
N SER A 147 -21.09 -21.91 8.50
CA SER A 147 -20.62 -22.99 9.39
C SER A 147 -21.28 -22.95 10.77
N ASP A 148 -21.72 -21.78 11.23
CA ASP A 148 -22.46 -21.59 12.46
C ASP A 148 -23.96 -21.38 12.23
N GLU A 149 -24.77 -21.48 13.29
CA GLU A 149 -26.19 -21.19 13.24
C GLU A 149 -26.40 -19.77 12.70
N VAL A 150 -26.94 -19.69 11.50
CA VAL A 150 -27.00 -18.44 10.72
C VAL A 150 -28.06 -17.51 11.30
N GLU A 151 -27.64 -16.46 11.99
CA GLU A 151 -28.51 -15.33 12.36
C GLU A 151 -28.21 -14.12 11.43
N PRO A 152 -28.93 -14.00 10.28
CA PRO A 152 -28.64 -12.94 9.30
C PRO A 152 -28.72 -11.52 9.87
N LEU A 153 -29.66 -11.29 10.80
CA LEU A 153 -29.83 -9.99 11.45
C LEU A 153 -28.61 -9.61 12.29
N ARG A 154 -28.05 -10.57 13.01
CA ARG A 154 -26.85 -10.35 13.81
C ARG A 154 -25.62 -10.04 12.98
N LYS A 155 -25.48 -10.67 11.81
CA LYS A 155 -24.42 -10.35 10.83
C LYS A 155 -24.57 -8.94 10.25
N ILE A 156 -25.81 -8.49 10.02
CA ILE A 156 -26.10 -7.12 9.55
C ILE A 156 -25.73 -6.11 10.65
N GLU A 157 -26.14 -6.34 11.88
CA GLU A 157 -25.80 -5.46 13.02
C GLU A 157 -24.30 -5.36 13.24
N GLN A 158 -23.55 -6.45 13.08
CA GLN A 158 -22.10 -6.46 13.20
C GLN A 158 -21.44 -5.67 12.08
N ALA A 159 -21.96 -5.76 10.85
CA ALA A 159 -21.48 -5.02 9.70
C ALA A 159 -21.72 -3.51 9.80
N GLU A 160 -22.78 -3.09 10.50
CA GLU A 160 -23.08 -1.67 10.74
C GLU A 160 -22.21 -1.08 11.87
N ALA A 161 -21.59 -1.92 12.69
CA ALA A 161 -20.72 -1.51 13.80
C ALA A 161 -19.23 -1.39 13.42
N ASP A 162 -18.81 -1.99 12.30
CA ASP A 162 -17.46 -1.92 11.74
C ASP A 162 -17.31 -0.70 10.80
#